data_35c0c5989b212db899f7fa0c31b117db
#
_entry.id   35c0c5989b212db899f7fa0c31b117db
#
_cell.length_a   1.000
_cell.length_b   1.000
_cell.length_c   1.000
_cell.angle_alpha   90.00
_cell.angle_beta   90.00
_cell.angle_gamma   90.00
#
_symmetry.space_group_name_H-M   'P 1'
#
loop_
_entity.id
_entity.type
_entity.pdbx_description
1 polymer ?
#
loop_
_entity_poly.entity_id
_entity_poly.type
_entity_poly.pdbx_seq_one_letter_code
_entity_poly.pdbx_strand_id
1 'polypeptide(L)'
;MKYNLFFIFGFSCCVLFFGPQRSNAQEKTDKGFQAGSAMSVITPPLGYSINGGMQDRNVLNVHDETHARAIVLDDGETRLAFVVSDLCMVYRETLDKAKARAHEFTGIPTENMMMSATHTHSSGTACAVFQSDPEPEYLDFLSIRIADALIRANENRVPARIGWGFGSEPSQVHNRRWKLKPGKTSPNPFGGEDVVQMNPGVNNENKLEPAGPTDPEVSVVSVVAKTGEPIAVLANYSLHYVGRTGPGELSADYFGMFNQRMSELLNATGQKTPFVSIMSNGTSGDINNNDYSGKIGIAPGPYVQMNYVANLVASEAYKVIQNIEYQDNPKLSSAQKEISIGVRLPDEAEIKRAEEIVANAEGPNMKTRDEIYARETILISDYPDEVDMILQAFRIGDLAIAAIPCEVFVQIGLNLKENSAIKPMFTISLANGYFGYLPTPQHHSWGGYETWRARSSFLEVNASEKITEVLFGLLEDLK
;
A
#
# COMPACT_ATOMS: atom_id res chain seq x y z
N MET A 1 7.52 62.20 -78.03
CA MET A 1 8.55 61.16 -78.22
C MET A 1 7.84 59.83 -77.96
N LYS A 2 7.78 59.00 -78.97
CA LYS A 2 7.08 57.72 -79.04
C LYS A 2 7.89 56.63 -78.37
N TYR A 3 7.28 55.79 -77.55
CA TYR A 3 7.83 54.44 -77.31
C TYR A 3 6.68 53.40 -77.43
N ASN A 4 6.93 52.41 -78.21
CA ASN A 4 6.08 51.28 -78.57
C ASN A 4 5.98 50.23 -77.46
N LEU A 5 4.77 49.71 -77.31
CA LEU A 5 4.46 48.59 -76.46
C LEU A 5 4.55 47.29 -77.25
N PHE A 6 5.43 46.34 -76.93
CA PHE A 6 5.44 44.97 -77.43
C PHE A 6 4.82 44.02 -76.42
N PHE A 7 3.73 43.37 -76.83
CA PHE A 7 3.12 42.27 -76.08
C PHE A 7 3.81 40.97 -76.54
N ILE A 8 4.35 40.20 -75.59
CA ILE A 8 4.78 38.82 -75.76
C ILE A 8 3.82 37.90 -75.03
N PHE A 9 3.08 37.03 -75.75
CA PHE A 9 2.29 35.96 -75.20
C PHE A 9 3.23 34.79 -74.83
N GLY A 10 3.38 34.50 -73.56
CA GLY A 10 4.05 33.29 -73.09
C GLY A 10 3.05 32.18 -72.74
N PHE A 11 3.11 31.10 -73.46
CA PHE A 11 2.34 29.87 -73.18
C PHE A 11 2.99 29.13 -72.00
N SER A 12 2.32 29.13 -70.85
CA SER A 12 2.78 28.38 -69.67
C SER A 12 2.22 26.96 -69.71
N CYS A 13 3.09 26.00 -69.98
CA CYS A 13 2.78 24.58 -69.91
C CYS A 13 2.90 24.10 -68.47
N CYS A 14 1.76 23.90 -67.79
CA CYS A 14 1.74 23.29 -66.45
C CYS A 14 2.00 21.78 -66.57
N VAL A 15 3.22 21.36 -66.24
CA VAL A 15 3.56 19.94 -66.02
C VAL A 15 3.22 19.60 -64.55
N LEU A 16 2.13 18.83 -64.38
CA LEU A 16 1.76 18.24 -63.08
C LEU A 16 2.71 17.08 -62.78
N PHE A 17 3.67 17.33 -61.89
CA PHE A 17 4.46 16.26 -61.27
C PHE A 17 3.65 15.57 -60.19
N PHE A 18 3.12 14.39 -60.49
CA PHE A 18 2.68 13.43 -59.47
C PHE A 18 3.94 12.79 -58.85
N GLY A 19 4.40 13.35 -57.73
CA GLY A 19 5.38 12.69 -56.86
C GLY A 19 4.70 11.53 -56.12
N PRO A 20 5.38 10.40 -55.88
CA PRO A 20 4.83 9.32 -55.09
C PRO A 20 4.57 9.80 -53.66
N GLN A 21 3.31 9.75 -53.21
CA GLN A 21 2.96 9.88 -51.81
C GLN A 21 3.66 8.74 -51.06
N ARG A 22 4.79 9.07 -50.36
CA ARG A 22 5.33 8.19 -49.33
C ARG A 22 4.30 8.18 -48.21
N SER A 23 3.60 7.09 -48.05
CA SER A 23 2.91 6.76 -46.82
C SER A 23 3.97 6.69 -45.72
N ASN A 24 4.01 7.68 -44.83
CA ASN A 24 4.68 7.56 -43.58
C ASN A 24 3.89 6.52 -42.73
N ALA A 25 4.08 5.25 -43.05
CA ALA A 25 3.91 4.22 -42.06
C ALA A 25 4.98 4.48 -41.01
N GLN A 26 4.62 5.14 -39.91
CA GLN A 26 5.44 5.26 -38.73
C GLN A 26 5.71 3.81 -38.30
N GLU A 27 6.92 3.30 -38.62
CA GLU A 27 7.39 2.04 -38.06
C GLU A 27 7.20 2.19 -36.54
N LYS A 28 6.25 1.44 -35.96
CA LYS A 28 6.21 1.19 -34.53
C LYS A 28 7.55 0.49 -34.21
N THR A 29 8.54 1.28 -33.87
CA THR A 29 9.76 0.72 -33.27
C THR A 29 9.28 -0.02 -32.04
N ASP A 30 9.40 -1.33 -32.07
CA ASP A 30 9.24 -2.18 -30.89
C ASP A 30 10.26 -1.70 -29.86
N LYS A 31 9.79 -0.85 -28.95
CA LYS A 31 10.67 -0.25 -27.92
C LYS A 31 11.11 -1.29 -26.89
N GLY A 32 10.54 -2.51 -26.96
CA GLY A 32 10.76 -3.53 -25.95
C GLY A 32 10.30 -3.08 -24.56
N PHE A 33 10.41 -3.98 -23.58
CA PHE A 33 10.07 -3.68 -22.21
C PHE A 33 11.07 -2.70 -21.57
N GLN A 34 10.55 -1.66 -20.92
CA GLN A 34 11.30 -0.65 -20.19
C GLN A 34 10.82 -0.56 -18.75
N ALA A 35 11.70 -0.18 -17.84
CA ALA A 35 11.36 0.10 -16.46
C ALA A 35 12.24 1.18 -15.87
N GLY A 36 11.71 1.88 -14.88
CA GLY A 36 12.43 2.88 -14.12
C GLY A 36 11.95 2.97 -12.70
N SER A 37 12.80 3.46 -11.83
CA SER A 37 12.51 3.64 -10.41
C SER A 37 12.98 4.99 -9.90
N ALA A 38 12.35 5.48 -8.84
CA ALA A 38 12.78 6.67 -8.10
C ALA A 38 12.15 6.67 -6.71
N MET A 39 12.68 7.51 -5.83
CA MET A 39 12.07 7.78 -4.53
C MET A 39 12.10 9.29 -4.23
N SER A 40 11.16 9.73 -3.39
CA SER A 40 11.06 11.10 -2.88
C SER A 40 10.93 11.06 -1.37
N VAL A 41 11.65 11.98 -0.68
CA VAL A 41 11.52 12.14 0.77
C VAL A 41 10.13 12.70 1.08
N ILE A 42 9.45 12.09 2.06
CA ILE A 42 8.13 12.49 2.56
C ILE A 42 8.14 12.75 4.08
N THR A 43 9.32 12.87 4.68
CA THR A 43 9.50 13.15 6.10
C THR A 43 8.81 14.45 6.49
N PRO A 44 7.92 14.47 7.50
CA PRO A 44 7.27 15.68 7.98
C PRO A 44 8.25 16.55 8.78
N PRO A 45 7.95 17.85 8.95
CA PRO A 45 8.63 18.69 9.91
C PRO A 45 8.56 18.17 11.36
N LEU A 46 9.54 18.57 12.19
CA LEU A 46 9.47 18.31 13.63
C LEU A 46 8.24 18.99 14.24
N GLY A 47 7.65 18.36 15.24
CA GLY A 47 6.44 18.84 15.91
C GLY A 47 5.13 18.34 15.28
N TYR A 48 5.14 17.77 14.08
CA TYR A 48 3.96 17.21 13.44
C TYR A 48 3.53 15.90 14.09
N SER A 49 2.24 15.57 13.95
CA SER A 49 1.64 14.35 14.50
C SER A 49 2.23 13.07 13.91
N ILE A 50 2.42 12.04 14.76
CA ILE A 50 2.81 10.67 14.37
C ILE A 50 1.60 9.75 14.50
N ASN A 51 1.26 9.07 13.42
CA ASN A 51 0.16 8.09 13.39
C ASN A 51 0.55 6.71 13.94
N GLY A 52 -0.46 5.86 14.17
CA GLY A 52 -0.32 4.44 14.52
C GLY A 52 -0.60 4.11 15.98
N GLY A 53 -0.97 5.09 16.82
CA GLY A 53 -1.36 4.89 18.22
C GLY A 53 -2.75 5.42 18.54
N MET A 54 -3.29 5.04 19.71
CA MET A 54 -4.55 5.62 20.22
C MET A 54 -4.35 7.02 20.83
N GLN A 55 -3.12 7.36 21.19
CA GLN A 55 -2.71 8.68 21.69
C GLN A 55 -1.89 9.37 20.63
N ASP A 56 -2.11 10.65 20.42
CA ASP A 56 -1.28 11.45 19.55
C ASP A 56 0.15 11.59 20.09
N ARG A 57 1.10 11.65 19.19
CA ARG A 57 2.54 11.83 19.49
C ARG A 57 3.11 12.78 18.43
N ASN A 58 4.06 13.61 18.84
CA ASN A 58 4.72 14.53 17.90
C ASN A 58 6.09 14.01 17.48
N VAL A 59 6.49 14.34 16.26
CA VAL A 59 7.84 14.11 15.76
C VAL A 59 8.83 14.97 16.53
N LEU A 60 9.67 14.34 17.34
CA LEU A 60 10.73 15.01 18.11
C LEU A 60 12.11 14.81 17.48
N ASN A 61 12.30 13.70 16.78
CA ASN A 61 13.53 13.32 16.11
C ASN A 61 13.24 12.44 14.90
N VAL A 62 14.15 12.43 13.93
CA VAL A 62 14.11 11.56 12.75
C VAL A 62 15.24 10.55 12.88
N HIS A 63 14.90 9.27 13.10
CA HIS A 63 15.88 8.20 13.10
C HIS A 63 16.29 7.84 11.66
N ASP A 64 15.31 7.69 10.78
CA ASP A 64 15.49 7.47 9.35
C ASP A 64 14.39 8.17 8.55
N GLU A 65 14.76 8.70 7.40
CA GLU A 65 13.87 9.42 6.50
C GLU A 65 12.76 8.50 5.97
N THR A 66 11.54 9.02 5.89
CA THR A 66 10.43 8.34 5.23
C THR A 66 10.36 8.72 3.75
N HIS A 67 10.02 7.76 2.89
CA HIS A 67 10.05 7.92 1.43
C HIS A 67 8.75 7.44 0.78
N ALA A 68 8.38 8.07 -0.33
CA ALA A 68 7.56 7.47 -1.37
C ALA A 68 8.50 6.83 -2.40
N ARG A 69 8.33 5.53 -2.66
CA ARG A 69 9.14 4.74 -3.58
C ARG A 69 8.31 4.30 -4.76
N ALA A 70 8.77 4.58 -5.96
CA ALA A 70 8.03 4.35 -7.20
C ALA A 70 8.78 3.44 -8.18
N ILE A 71 7.99 2.61 -8.87
CA ILE A 71 8.43 1.78 -9.99
C ILE A 71 7.45 2.02 -11.14
N VAL A 72 7.98 2.25 -12.34
CA VAL A 72 7.19 2.32 -13.58
C VAL A 72 7.65 1.20 -14.51
N LEU A 73 6.69 0.43 -15.02
CA LEU A 73 6.85 -0.64 -16.00
C LEU A 73 6.16 -0.24 -17.29
N ASP A 74 6.78 -0.52 -18.44
CA ASP A 74 6.29 -0.11 -19.77
C ASP A 74 6.57 -1.24 -20.78
N ASP A 75 5.52 -1.86 -21.33
CA ASP A 75 5.65 -2.91 -22.36
C ASP A 75 5.53 -2.36 -23.80
N GLY A 76 5.50 -1.04 -23.95
CA GLY A 76 5.33 -0.33 -25.21
C GLY A 76 3.88 -0.02 -25.57
N GLU A 77 2.91 -0.66 -24.93
CA GLU A 77 1.46 -0.43 -25.10
C GLU A 77 0.83 0.06 -23.77
N THR A 78 1.17 -0.56 -22.67
CA THR A 78 0.67 -0.28 -21.33
C THR A 78 1.80 0.15 -20.41
N ARG A 79 1.55 1.19 -19.63
CA ARG A 79 2.42 1.58 -18.49
C ARG A 79 1.69 1.36 -17.19
N LEU A 80 2.34 0.63 -16.28
CA LEU A 80 1.88 0.45 -14.91
C LEU A 80 2.82 1.19 -13.95
N ALA A 81 2.27 1.79 -12.92
CA ALA A 81 3.03 2.47 -11.89
C ALA A 81 2.63 1.99 -10.49
N PHE A 82 3.62 1.68 -9.66
CA PHE A 82 3.46 1.27 -8.27
C PHE A 82 4.21 2.25 -7.38
N VAL A 83 3.52 2.85 -6.43
CA VAL A 83 4.14 3.74 -5.43
C VAL A 83 3.76 3.24 -4.04
N VAL A 84 4.77 3.02 -3.20
CA VAL A 84 4.57 2.65 -1.80
C VAL A 84 5.24 3.70 -0.93
N SER A 85 4.47 4.26 0.00
CA SER A 85 4.89 5.36 0.88
C SER A 85 5.09 4.86 2.31
N ASP A 86 6.17 5.30 2.97
CA ASP A 86 6.43 5.01 4.38
C ASP A 86 5.49 5.81 5.28
N LEU A 87 4.21 5.45 5.23
CA LEU A 87 3.12 6.01 6.01
C LEU A 87 2.36 4.89 6.71
N CYS A 88 1.69 5.22 7.80
CA CYS A 88 0.80 4.27 8.47
C CYS A 88 -0.43 3.98 7.58
N MET A 89 -1.07 5.03 7.13
CA MET A 89 -2.23 5.03 6.24
C MET A 89 -2.32 6.40 5.58
N VAL A 90 -3.09 6.53 4.51
CA VAL A 90 -3.24 7.80 3.77
C VAL A 90 -4.63 7.93 3.18
N TYR A 91 -5.19 9.14 3.21
CA TYR A 91 -6.49 9.42 2.62
C TYR A 91 -6.51 9.17 1.11
N ARG A 92 -7.64 8.66 0.61
CA ARG A 92 -7.90 8.51 -0.82
C ARG A 92 -7.68 9.82 -1.58
N GLU A 93 -8.20 10.92 -1.07
CA GLU A 93 -8.14 12.23 -1.71
C GLU A 93 -6.70 12.72 -1.91
N THR A 94 -5.79 12.41 -0.98
CA THR A 94 -4.36 12.73 -1.11
C THR A 94 -3.72 11.93 -2.24
N LEU A 95 -4.06 10.64 -2.35
CA LEU A 95 -3.57 9.77 -3.41
C LEU A 95 -4.18 10.12 -4.77
N ASP A 96 -5.44 10.49 -4.84
CA ASP A 96 -6.11 10.92 -6.07
C ASP A 96 -5.49 12.23 -6.60
N LYS A 97 -5.15 13.21 -5.73
CA LYS A 97 -4.37 14.39 -6.10
C LYS A 97 -2.99 14.02 -6.66
N ALA A 98 -2.29 13.05 -6.02
CA ALA A 98 -0.99 12.58 -6.48
C ALA A 98 -1.09 11.87 -7.86
N LYS A 99 -2.10 11.02 -8.07
CA LYS A 99 -2.37 10.35 -9.35
C LYS A 99 -2.68 11.35 -10.47
N ALA A 100 -3.55 12.33 -10.20
CA ALA A 100 -3.90 13.37 -11.16
C ALA A 100 -2.67 14.18 -11.61
N ARG A 101 -1.82 14.60 -10.66
CA ARG A 101 -0.57 15.27 -10.95
C ARG A 101 0.39 14.38 -11.74
N ALA A 102 0.56 13.13 -11.35
CA ALA A 102 1.42 12.20 -12.07
C ALA A 102 0.92 11.95 -13.50
N HIS A 103 -0.40 11.84 -13.70
CA HIS A 103 -1.02 11.72 -15.02
C HIS A 103 -0.70 12.93 -15.91
N GLU A 104 -0.84 14.14 -15.39
CA GLU A 104 -0.54 15.39 -16.11
C GLU A 104 0.88 15.38 -16.70
N PHE A 105 1.87 14.92 -15.92
CA PHE A 105 3.29 14.95 -16.32
C PHE A 105 3.74 13.73 -17.13
N THR A 106 3.09 12.57 -16.95
CA THR A 106 3.57 11.31 -17.55
C THR A 106 2.66 10.76 -18.63
N GLY A 107 1.38 11.16 -18.63
CA GLY A 107 0.33 10.58 -19.46
C GLY A 107 -0.01 9.12 -19.09
N ILE A 108 0.45 8.59 -17.96
CA ILE A 108 0.01 7.28 -17.47
C ILE A 108 -1.44 7.42 -16.99
N PRO A 109 -2.40 6.58 -17.43
CA PRO A 109 -3.76 6.61 -16.91
C PRO A 109 -3.82 6.36 -15.40
N THR A 110 -4.71 7.05 -14.68
CA THR A 110 -4.80 6.93 -13.21
C THR A 110 -5.18 5.52 -12.75
N GLU A 111 -5.96 4.80 -13.56
CA GLU A 111 -6.32 3.39 -13.38
C GLU A 111 -5.13 2.42 -13.51
N ASN A 112 -4.02 2.86 -14.08
CA ASN A 112 -2.77 2.11 -14.17
C ASN A 112 -1.78 2.45 -13.03
N MET A 113 -2.21 3.26 -12.06
CA MET A 113 -1.41 3.68 -10.92
C MET A 113 -1.94 3.05 -9.63
N MET A 114 -1.13 2.27 -8.94
CA MET A 114 -1.38 1.81 -7.59
C MET A 114 -0.52 2.62 -6.63
N MET A 115 -1.13 3.21 -5.60
CA MET A 115 -0.44 3.92 -4.53
C MET A 115 -0.88 3.36 -3.18
N SER A 116 0.08 2.98 -2.33
CA SER A 116 -0.21 2.38 -1.02
C SER A 116 0.71 2.90 0.09
N ALA A 117 0.36 2.56 1.32
CA ALA A 117 1.18 2.79 2.50
C ALA A 117 1.88 1.49 2.94
N THR A 118 3.05 1.61 3.59
CA THR A 118 3.76 0.48 4.21
C THR A 118 3.11 0.01 5.51
N HIS A 119 2.38 0.88 6.18
CA HIS A 119 1.82 0.72 7.52
C HIS A 119 2.84 0.88 8.66
N THR A 120 3.89 1.68 8.48
CA THR A 120 4.74 2.05 9.60
C THR A 120 3.98 2.88 10.61
N HIS A 121 4.02 2.51 11.89
CA HIS A 121 3.38 3.26 12.99
C HIS A 121 4.30 4.34 13.61
N SER A 122 5.28 4.80 12.84
CA SER A 122 6.26 5.79 13.26
C SER A 122 6.54 6.82 12.17
N SER A 123 5.50 7.21 11.40
CA SER A 123 5.57 8.22 10.34
C SER A 123 4.56 9.35 10.60
N GLY A 124 4.70 10.44 9.83
CA GLY A 124 3.76 11.57 9.89
C GLY A 124 2.33 11.14 9.61
N THR A 125 1.38 11.76 10.32
CA THR A 125 -0.04 11.48 10.18
C THR A 125 -0.55 11.95 8.81
N ALA A 126 -1.09 11.02 8.02
CA ALA A 126 -1.66 11.28 6.69
C ALA A 126 -3.13 10.83 6.56
N CYS A 127 -3.71 10.37 7.66
CA CYS A 127 -5.13 10.02 7.80
C CYS A 127 -5.51 10.09 9.27
N ALA A 128 -6.63 10.74 9.60
CA ALA A 128 -7.09 10.90 10.97
C ALA A 128 -7.64 9.59 11.52
N VAL A 129 -7.03 9.08 12.58
CA VAL A 129 -7.49 7.90 13.33
C VAL A 129 -7.21 8.10 14.81
N PHE A 130 -8.16 7.76 15.65
CA PHE A 130 -8.11 8.03 17.08
C PHE A 130 -7.82 9.50 17.39
N GLN A 131 -6.71 9.82 18.03
CA GLN A 131 -6.40 11.18 18.44
C GLN A 131 -5.30 11.85 17.59
N SER A 132 -4.81 11.17 16.54
CA SER A 132 -3.85 11.73 15.59
C SER A 132 -4.60 12.34 14.41
N ASP A 133 -4.40 13.63 14.16
CA ASP A 133 -4.99 14.37 13.05
C ASP A 133 -3.86 14.89 12.13
N PRO A 134 -4.02 14.84 10.80
CA PRO A 134 -3.02 15.32 9.86
C PRO A 134 -3.00 16.84 9.77
N GLU A 135 -1.82 17.43 9.63
CA GLU A 135 -1.68 18.83 9.24
C GLU A 135 -1.99 18.98 7.73
N PRO A 136 -2.89 19.91 7.34
CA PRO A 136 -3.29 20.09 5.94
C PRO A 136 -2.11 20.33 4.98
N GLU A 137 -1.12 21.11 5.42
CA GLU A 137 0.10 21.42 4.64
C GLU A 137 0.92 20.17 4.37
N TYR A 138 0.91 19.21 5.29
CA TYR A 138 1.59 17.94 5.09
C TYR A 138 0.87 17.05 4.06
N LEU A 139 -0.47 17.04 4.05
CA LEU A 139 -1.23 16.33 3.03
C LEU A 139 -0.98 16.88 1.62
N ASP A 140 -0.91 18.19 1.47
CA ASP A 140 -0.57 18.83 0.19
C ASP A 140 0.87 18.52 -0.22
N PHE A 141 1.83 18.60 0.70
CA PHE A 141 3.22 18.18 0.47
C PHE A 141 3.31 16.71 0.05
N LEU A 142 2.61 15.80 0.74
CA LEU A 142 2.57 14.38 0.41
C LEU A 142 2.09 14.14 -1.02
N SER A 143 0.98 14.76 -1.43
CA SER A 143 0.42 14.59 -2.77
C SER A 143 1.44 14.94 -3.87
N ILE A 144 2.22 16.01 -3.67
CA ILE A 144 3.27 16.44 -4.59
C ILE A 144 4.44 15.46 -4.58
N ARG A 145 4.93 15.05 -3.40
CA ARG A 145 6.13 14.21 -3.28
C ARG A 145 5.90 12.78 -3.75
N ILE A 146 4.69 12.23 -3.52
CA ILE A 146 4.28 10.94 -4.04
C ILE A 146 4.24 10.97 -5.58
N ALA A 147 3.64 12.01 -6.16
CA ALA A 147 3.64 12.21 -7.61
C ALA A 147 5.06 12.38 -8.18
N ASP A 148 5.92 13.16 -7.52
CA ASP A 148 7.31 13.38 -7.95
C ASP A 148 8.10 12.07 -8.01
N ALA A 149 7.90 11.13 -7.08
CA ALA A 149 8.54 9.82 -7.13
C ALA A 149 8.14 9.07 -8.41
N LEU A 150 6.85 9.04 -8.75
CA LEU A 150 6.35 8.39 -9.97
C LEU A 150 6.84 9.09 -11.24
N ILE A 151 6.77 10.42 -11.32
CA ILE A 151 7.22 11.21 -12.46
C ILE A 151 8.69 10.92 -12.75
N ARG A 152 9.55 10.95 -11.72
CA ARG A 152 10.97 10.63 -11.85
C ARG A 152 11.22 9.18 -12.23
N ALA A 153 10.45 8.24 -11.69
CA ALA A 153 10.54 6.83 -12.10
C ALA A 153 10.20 6.65 -13.59
N ASN A 154 9.19 7.38 -14.08
CA ASN A 154 8.84 7.39 -15.49
C ASN A 154 9.97 7.94 -16.38
N GLU A 155 10.64 9.00 -15.96
CA GLU A 155 11.79 9.58 -16.72
C GLU A 155 13.05 8.69 -16.68
N ASN A 156 13.22 7.91 -15.63
CA ASN A 156 14.37 7.01 -15.44
C ASN A 156 14.22 5.68 -16.19
N ARG A 157 13.18 5.49 -17.02
CA ARG A 157 12.99 4.21 -17.75
C ARG A 157 14.16 3.93 -18.71
N VAL A 158 14.63 2.70 -18.62
CA VAL A 158 15.65 2.12 -19.51
C VAL A 158 15.18 0.75 -20.01
N PRO A 159 15.73 0.22 -21.11
CA PRO A 159 15.47 -1.15 -21.54
C PRO A 159 15.76 -2.14 -20.41
N ALA A 160 14.79 -2.99 -20.10
CA ALA A 160 14.80 -3.82 -18.91
C ALA A 160 14.33 -5.26 -19.15
N ARG A 161 14.45 -6.08 -18.12
CA ARG A 161 13.85 -7.41 -17.97
C ARG A 161 13.20 -7.48 -16.59
N ILE A 162 12.19 -8.29 -16.46
CA ILE A 162 11.44 -8.48 -15.21
C ILE A 162 11.21 -9.95 -14.94
N GLY A 163 11.18 -10.32 -13.67
CA GLY A 163 10.81 -11.65 -13.24
C GLY A 163 10.28 -11.63 -11.82
N TRP A 164 9.72 -12.74 -11.36
CA TRP A 164 9.14 -12.87 -10.04
C TRP A 164 9.40 -14.25 -9.46
N GLY A 165 9.29 -14.33 -8.16
CA GLY A 165 9.43 -15.56 -7.41
C GLY A 165 8.90 -15.43 -6.00
N PHE A 166 8.87 -16.53 -5.28
CA PHE A 166 8.26 -16.64 -3.97
C PHE A 166 9.18 -17.38 -3.01
N GLY A 167 9.33 -16.83 -1.82
CA GLY A 167 10.06 -17.41 -0.71
C GLY A 167 9.16 -17.57 0.51
N SER A 168 9.73 -17.90 1.67
CA SER A 168 8.95 -18.07 2.90
C SER A 168 9.76 -17.72 4.13
N GLU A 169 9.23 -16.83 4.98
CA GLU A 169 9.80 -16.48 6.28
C GLU A 169 8.73 -16.59 7.38
N PRO A 170 8.53 -17.77 7.97
CA PRO A 170 7.45 -18.01 8.93
C PRO A 170 7.74 -17.51 10.35
N SER A 171 8.99 -17.17 10.68
CA SER A 171 9.37 -16.88 12.07
C SER A 171 8.94 -15.49 12.56
N GLN A 172 8.46 -14.63 11.66
CA GLN A 172 8.12 -13.24 11.98
C GLN A 172 6.63 -12.92 11.82
N VAL A 173 5.81 -13.86 11.38
CA VAL A 173 4.38 -13.68 11.18
C VAL A 173 3.58 -14.55 12.15
N HIS A 174 2.84 -13.89 13.04
CA HIS A 174 2.02 -14.55 14.05
C HIS A 174 0.64 -13.92 14.08
N ASN A 175 -0.44 -14.73 14.10
CA ASN A 175 -1.77 -14.19 14.28
C ASN A 175 -1.86 -13.59 15.69
N ARG A 176 -2.17 -12.27 15.76
CA ARG A 176 -2.20 -11.52 17.01
C ARG A 176 -3.51 -11.65 17.78
N ARG A 177 -4.54 -12.20 17.13
CA ARG A 177 -5.85 -12.45 17.70
C ARG A 177 -5.88 -13.87 18.25
N TRP A 178 -6.35 -14.02 19.49
CA TRP A 178 -6.43 -15.33 20.16
C TRP A 178 -7.84 -15.59 20.66
N LYS A 179 -8.37 -16.76 20.36
CA LYS A 179 -9.59 -17.25 20.99
C LYS A 179 -9.34 -17.51 22.46
N LEU A 180 -10.31 -17.17 23.28
CA LEU A 180 -10.28 -17.43 24.71
C LEU A 180 -10.91 -18.80 25.02
N LYS A 181 -10.53 -19.40 26.14
CA LYS A 181 -11.07 -20.67 26.61
C LYS A 181 -12.59 -20.57 26.82
N PRO A 182 -13.34 -21.66 26.66
CA PRO A 182 -14.79 -21.69 26.89
C PRO A 182 -15.18 -21.04 28.22
N GLY A 183 -16.15 -20.12 28.18
CA GLY A 183 -16.60 -19.36 29.35
C GLY A 183 -15.65 -18.21 29.78
N LYS A 184 -14.61 -17.91 29.01
CA LYS A 184 -13.76 -16.75 29.17
C LYS A 184 -14.01 -15.72 28.09
N THR A 185 -14.04 -14.45 28.44
CA THR A 185 -14.30 -13.32 27.56
C THR A 185 -13.34 -12.17 27.86
N SER A 186 -13.32 -11.19 26.98
CA SER A 186 -12.58 -9.93 27.14
C SER A 186 -13.55 -8.76 26.97
N PRO A 187 -13.58 -7.77 27.87
CA PRO A 187 -14.51 -6.65 27.75
C PRO A 187 -14.16 -5.79 26.53
N ASN A 188 -15.21 -5.33 25.82
CA ASN A 188 -15.09 -4.37 24.73
C ASN A 188 -15.50 -2.94 25.18
N PRO A 189 -15.14 -1.88 24.42
CA PRO A 189 -15.42 -0.49 24.83
C PRO A 189 -16.89 -0.09 24.75
N PHE A 190 -17.77 -0.97 24.25
CA PHE A 190 -19.20 -0.72 24.11
C PHE A 190 -20.04 -1.31 25.25
N GLY A 191 -19.36 -1.87 26.29
CA GLY A 191 -20.02 -2.50 27.43
C GLY A 191 -20.42 -3.96 27.22
N GLY A 192 -19.96 -4.57 26.11
CA GLY A 192 -20.09 -6.00 25.83
C GLY A 192 -18.81 -6.78 26.09
N GLU A 193 -18.83 -8.04 25.67
CA GLU A 193 -17.72 -8.98 25.85
C GLU A 193 -17.45 -9.74 24.57
N ASP A 194 -16.17 -9.97 24.26
CA ASP A 194 -15.68 -10.67 23.08
C ASP A 194 -15.05 -12.02 23.44
N VAL A 195 -15.12 -12.99 22.53
CA VAL A 195 -14.50 -14.32 22.72
C VAL A 195 -13.09 -14.41 22.15
N VAL A 196 -12.62 -13.32 21.52
CA VAL A 196 -11.25 -13.14 20.98
C VAL A 196 -10.59 -11.93 21.63
N GLN A 197 -9.30 -12.05 21.92
CA GLN A 197 -8.48 -10.96 22.42
C GLN A 197 -7.29 -10.72 21.49
N MET A 198 -7.08 -9.45 21.06
CA MET A 198 -5.86 -9.03 20.38
C MET A 198 -4.73 -8.89 21.40
N ASN A 199 -3.53 -9.34 21.03
CA ASN A 199 -2.32 -9.20 21.85
C ASN A 199 -2.51 -9.66 23.31
N PRO A 200 -2.93 -10.91 23.56
CA PRO A 200 -3.34 -11.35 24.90
C PRO A 200 -2.19 -11.43 25.92
N GLY A 201 -0.95 -11.28 25.46
CA GLY A 201 0.25 -11.50 26.27
C GLY A 201 0.66 -12.98 26.36
N VAL A 202 1.96 -13.22 26.50
CA VAL A 202 2.53 -14.59 26.53
C VAL A 202 1.99 -15.39 27.71
N ASN A 203 1.83 -14.75 28.87
CA ASN A 203 1.44 -15.42 30.13
C ASN A 203 -0.09 -15.43 30.39
N ASN A 204 -0.93 -15.08 29.42
CA ASN A 204 -2.37 -15.12 29.61
C ASN A 204 -2.88 -16.57 29.61
N GLU A 205 -3.27 -17.06 30.77
CA GLU A 205 -3.77 -18.44 30.96
C GLU A 205 -5.15 -18.66 30.31
N ASN A 206 -5.90 -17.61 29.98
CA ASN A 206 -7.22 -17.70 29.37
C ASN A 206 -7.17 -17.90 27.86
N LYS A 207 -6.03 -17.68 27.19
CA LYS A 207 -5.89 -17.89 25.75
C LYS A 207 -5.94 -19.40 25.42
N LEU A 208 -6.59 -19.73 24.29
CA LEU A 208 -6.73 -21.09 23.80
C LEU A 208 -5.84 -21.36 22.58
N GLU A 209 -6.11 -20.67 21.49
CA GLU A 209 -5.44 -20.85 20.21
C GLU A 209 -5.47 -19.54 19.38
N PRO A 210 -4.58 -19.35 18.38
CA PRO A 210 -4.71 -18.27 17.43
C PRO A 210 -6.06 -18.29 16.71
N ALA A 211 -6.64 -17.13 16.45
CA ALA A 211 -7.97 -17.00 15.85
C ALA A 211 -7.96 -17.06 14.31
N GLY A 212 -6.79 -17.23 13.70
CA GLY A 212 -6.64 -17.33 12.25
C GLY A 212 -5.26 -17.89 11.84
N PRO A 213 -5.06 -18.13 10.55
CA PRO A 213 -3.79 -18.58 10.00
C PRO A 213 -2.74 -17.45 9.96
N THR A 214 -1.59 -17.76 9.35
CA THR A 214 -0.56 -16.80 8.92
C THR A 214 -0.22 -17.05 7.45
N ASP A 215 0.31 -16.03 6.78
CA ASP A 215 0.87 -16.15 5.44
C ASP A 215 2.37 -15.78 5.49
N PRO A 216 3.26 -16.78 5.50
CA PRO A 216 4.71 -16.55 5.60
C PRO A 216 5.36 -16.25 4.25
N GLU A 217 4.61 -16.17 3.16
CA GLU A 217 5.16 -15.96 1.83
C GLU A 217 5.83 -14.59 1.70
N VAL A 218 7.03 -14.60 1.12
CA VAL A 218 7.75 -13.41 0.65
C VAL A 218 7.67 -13.42 -0.87
N SER A 219 6.70 -12.67 -1.42
CA SER A 219 6.55 -12.50 -2.87
C SER A 219 7.53 -11.45 -3.35
N VAL A 220 8.21 -11.69 -4.48
CA VAL A 220 9.26 -10.81 -5.01
C VAL A 220 9.08 -10.61 -6.51
N VAL A 221 9.02 -9.34 -6.94
CA VAL A 221 9.18 -8.93 -8.34
C VAL A 221 10.52 -8.21 -8.45
N SER A 222 11.37 -8.67 -9.36
CA SER A 222 12.71 -8.08 -9.61
C SER A 222 12.79 -7.54 -11.02
N VAL A 223 13.33 -6.33 -11.15
CA VAL A 223 13.53 -5.63 -12.42
C VAL A 223 15.00 -5.30 -12.58
N VAL A 224 15.57 -5.70 -13.71
CA VAL A 224 16.98 -5.43 -14.04
C VAL A 224 17.08 -4.76 -15.41
N ALA A 225 18.03 -3.86 -15.58
CA ALA A 225 18.36 -3.30 -16.89
C ALA A 225 18.86 -4.41 -17.83
N LYS A 226 18.77 -4.22 -19.14
CA LYS A 226 19.40 -5.13 -20.12
C LYS A 226 20.92 -5.27 -19.93
N THR A 227 21.56 -4.28 -19.28
CA THR A 227 22.96 -4.32 -18.88
C THR A 227 23.25 -5.22 -17.69
N GLY A 228 22.22 -5.64 -16.95
CA GLY A 228 22.32 -6.47 -15.74
C GLY A 228 22.26 -5.68 -14.42
N GLU A 229 22.28 -4.32 -14.45
CA GLU A 229 22.14 -3.52 -13.25
C GLU A 229 20.73 -3.64 -12.66
N PRO A 230 20.55 -3.79 -11.33
CA PRO A 230 19.24 -3.80 -10.71
C PRO A 230 18.56 -2.42 -10.84
N ILE A 231 17.29 -2.40 -11.20
CA ILE A 231 16.44 -1.19 -11.27
C ILE A 231 15.51 -1.13 -10.08
N ALA A 232 14.80 -2.22 -9.81
CA ALA A 232 13.83 -2.26 -8.73
C ALA A 232 13.61 -3.67 -8.17
N VAL A 233 13.20 -3.70 -6.89
CA VAL A 233 12.60 -4.86 -6.24
C VAL A 233 11.29 -4.42 -5.61
N LEU A 234 10.18 -5.08 -5.95
CA LEU A 234 8.92 -4.98 -5.22
C LEU A 234 8.72 -6.29 -4.48
N ALA A 235 8.87 -6.26 -3.17
CA ALA A 235 8.56 -7.38 -2.28
C ALA A 235 7.21 -7.14 -1.58
N ASN A 236 6.56 -8.23 -1.19
CA ASN A 236 5.34 -8.22 -0.41
C ASN A 236 5.45 -9.24 0.73
N TYR A 237 5.04 -8.85 1.93
CA TYR A 237 5.06 -9.72 3.10
C TYR A 237 3.90 -9.39 4.02
N SER A 238 3.20 -10.41 4.51
CA SER A 238 2.01 -10.25 5.35
C SER A 238 2.36 -10.01 6.82
N LEU A 239 3.19 -9.01 7.08
CA LEU A 239 3.57 -8.56 8.41
C LEU A 239 3.16 -7.09 8.62
N HIS A 240 2.53 -6.82 9.75
CA HIS A 240 2.25 -5.48 10.26
C HIS A 240 3.57 -4.73 10.51
N TYR A 241 3.54 -3.55 11.13
CA TYR A 241 4.78 -2.90 11.60
C TYR A 241 5.48 -3.71 12.70
N VAL A 242 6.76 -3.49 12.88
CA VAL A 242 7.54 -4.07 13.97
C VAL A 242 7.56 -3.15 15.19
N GLY A 243 7.71 -1.86 14.98
CA GLY A 243 7.70 -0.85 16.04
C GLY A 243 8.96 -0.85 16.92
N ARG A 244 8.81 -0.37 18.16
CA ARG A 244 9.90 -0.20 19.13
C ARG A 244 10.89 0.89 18.74
N THR A 245 10.37 2.01 18.26
CA THR A 245 11.11 3.28 18.14
C THR A 245 11.30 3.94 19.51
N GLY A 246 12.20 4.91 19.61
CA GLY A 246 12.24 5.82 20.74
C GLY A 246 11.01 6.73 20.78
N PRO A 247 10.75 7.37 21.94
CA PRO A 247 9.64 8.31 22.08
C PRO A 247 9.74 9.48 21.09
N GLY A 248 8.70 9.67 20.25
CA GLY A 248 8.67 10.75 19.25
C GLY A 248 9.68 10.59 18.11
N GLU A 249 10.31 9.43 17.96
CA GLU A 249 11.18 9.15 16.83
C GLU A 249 10.39 8.70 15.61
N LEU A 250 10.66 9.34 14.46
CA LEU A 250 10.14 8.99 13.17
C LEU A 250 11.01 7.94 12.50
N SER A 251 10.40 6.92 11.92
CA SER A 251 11.09 5.81 11.24
C SER A 251 10.19 5.17 10.18
N ALA A 252 10.80 4.73 9.08
CA ALA A 252 10.16 3.89 8.08
C ALA A 252 10.02 2.42 8.53
N ASP A 253 10.33 2.08 9.79
CA ASP A 253 10.26 0.74 10.35
C ASP A 253 11.11 -0.28 9.56
N TYR A 254 10.83 -1.58 9.68
CA TYR A 254 11.56 -2.63 8.94
C TYR A 254 11.44 -2.48 7.40
N PHE A 255 10.44 -1.75 6.92
CA PHE A 255 10.25 -1.49 5.48
C PHE A 255 11.40 -0.65 4.90
N GLY A 256 11.81 0.42 5.61
CA GLY A 256 12.97 1.24 5.21
C GLY A 256 14.28 0.48 5.34
N MET A 257 14.44 -0.29 6.42
CA MET A 257 15.63 -1.10 6.66
C MET A 257 15.77 -2.24 5.62
N PHE A 258 14.64 -2.84 5.19
CA PHE A 258 14.62 -3.79 4.07
C PHE A 258 15.17 -3.17 2.79
N ASN A 259 14.72 -1.94 2.45
CA ASN A 259 15.20 -1.24 1.26
C ASN A 259 16.72 -1.02 1.30
N GLN A 260 17.25 -0.56 2.43
CA GLN A 260 18.69 -0.40 2.61
C GLN A 260 19.42 -1.75 2.43
N ARG A 261 18.94 -2.80 3.10
CA ARG A 261 19.57 -4.11 3.07
C ARG A 261 19.57 -4.74 1.66
N MET A 262 18.48 -4.57 0.91
CA MET A 262 18.40 -5.03 -0.48
C MET A 262 19.40 -4.30 -1.38
N SER A 263 19.58 -2.98 -1.20
CA SER A 263 20.58 -2.21 -1.93
C SER A 263 22.00 -2.72 -1.70
N GLU A 264 22.33 -3.13 -0.47
CA GLU A 264 23.60 -3.73 -0.11
C GLU A 264 23.77 -5.13 -0.75
N LEU A 265 22.78 -6.00 -0.59
CA LEU A 265 22.82 -7.40 -1.09
C LEU A 265 22.94 -7.46 -2.62
N LEU A 266 22.31 -6.50 -3.33
CA LEU A 266 22.35 -6.44 -4.80
C LEU A 266 23.50 -5.57 -5.34
N ASN A 267 24.37 -5.05 -4.47
CA ASN A 267 25.47 -4.12 -4.83
C ASN A 267 24.96 -2.90 -5.64
N ALA A 268 23.76 -2.42 -5.32
CA ALA A 268 23.13 -1.31 -6.04
C ALA A 268 23.52 0.07 -5.48
N THR A 269 24.29 0.11 -4.40
CA THR A 269 24.72 1.36 -3.76
C THR A 269 25.72 2.08 -4.67
N GLY A 270 25.38 3.32 -5.07
CA GLY A 270 26.26 4.18 -5.87
C GLY A 270 26.31 3.84 -7.37
N GLN A 271 25.49 2.92 -7.87
CA GLN A 271 25.35 2.70 -9.30
C GLN A 271 24.74 3.91 -10.02
N LYS A 272 24.93 3.99 -11.35
CA LYS A 272 24.41 5.10 -12.15
C LYS A 272 22.91 5.04 -12.37
N THR A 273 22.38 3.86 -12.66
CA THR A 273 20.94 3.63 -12.80
C THR A 273 20.29 3.71 -11.42
N PRO A 274 19.28 4.54 -11.20
CA PRO A 274 18.58 4.57 -9.91
C PRO A 274 18.03 3.19 -9.54
N PHE A 275 18.24 2.79 -8.30
CA PHE A 275 17.69 1.56 -7.73
C PHE A 275 16.75 1.88 -6.58
N VAL A 276 15.59 1.22 -6.55
CA VAL A 276 14.65 1.28 -5.44
C VAL A 276 14.20 -0.12 -5.07
N SER A 277 14.25 -0.42 -3.78
CA SER A 277 13.60 -1.62 -3.25
C SER A 277 12.37 -1.18 -2.44
N ILE A 278 11.29 -1.90 -2.58
CA ILE A 278 10.01 -1.65 -1.93
C ILE A 278 9.61 -2.90 -1.16
N MET A 279 9.25 -2.74 0.11
CA MET A 279 8.48 -3.72 0.87
C MET A 279 7.05 -3.20 0.97
N SER A 280 6.11 -3.79 0.24
CA SER A 280 4.68 -3.49 0.37
C SER A 280 4.05 -4.31 1.48
N ASN A 281 3.01 -3.76 2.10
CA ASN A 281 2.25 -4.46 3.13
C ASN A 281 1.33 -5.51 2.48
N GLY A 282 1.49 -6.77 2.86
CA GLY A 282 0.60 -7.86 2.49
C GLY A 282 -0.68 -7.85 3.33
N THR A 283 -1.35 -9.00 3.44
CA THR A 283 -2.57 -9.12 4.24
C THR A 283 -2.24 -9.32 5.71
N SER A 284 -1.99 -8.23 6.43
CA SER A 284 -1.44 -8.22 7.78
C SER A 284 -2.38 -7.69 8.85
N GLY A 285 -3.67 -7.46 8.54
CA GLY A 285 -4.63 -6.82 9.44
C GLY A 285 -4.75 -7.50 10.82
N ASP A 286 -4.57 -8.80 10.88
CA ASP A 286 -4.59 -9.60 12.11
C ASP A 286 -3.23 -10.23 12.47
N ILE A 287 -2.13 -9.78 11.83
CA ILE A 287 -0.78 -10.35 11.99
C ILE A 287 0.16 -9.33 12.64
N ASN A 288 1.06 -9.80 13.50
CA ASN A 288 2.24 -9.05 13.94
C ASN A 288 3.44 -9.98 14.17
N ASN A 289 4.59 -9.43 14.58
CA ASN A 289 5.81 -10.20 14.84
C ASN A 289 5.94 -10.69 16.29
N ASN A 290 4.93 -10.48 17.14
CA ASN A 290 4.94 -10.96 18.52
C ASN A 290 4.35 -12.37 18.60
N ASP A 291 5.15 -13.34 19.00
CA ASP A 291 4.67 -14.71 19.24
C ASP A 291 4.08 -14.86 20.64
N TYR A 292 2.76 -14.78 20.74
CA TYR A 292 2.04 -14.97 22.00
C TYR A 292 1.96 -16.43 22.44
N SER A 293 2.46 -17.40 21.65
CA SER A 293 2.69 -18.76 22.12
C SER A 293 3.88 -18.87 23.06
N GLY A 294 4.78 -17.88 23.02
CA GLY A 294 5.99 -17.81 23.83
C GLY A 294 7.15 -18.67 23.34
N LYS A 295 7.06 -19.21 22.11
CA LYS A 295 8.13 -20.03 21.51
C LYS A 295 9.25 -19.17 20.93
N ILE A 296 8.92 -18.00 20.40
CA ILE A 296 9.87 -17.07 19.80
C ILE A 296 9.89 -15.78 20.62
N GLY A 297 11.06 -15.40 21.09
CA GLY A 297 11.29 -14.16 21.81
C GLY A 297 11.53 -13.00 20.86
N ILE A 298 11.33 -11.78 21.36
CA ILE A 298 11.63 -10.55 20.64
C ILE A 298 12.95 -9.98 21.14
N ALA A 299 13.81 -9.54 20.24
CA ALA A 299 15.07 -8.89 20.58
C ALA A 299 14.83 -7.58 21.37
N PRO A 300 15.52 -7.38 22.51
CA PRO A 300 15.33 -6.19 23.34
C PRO A 300 15.99 -4.95 22.72
N GLY A 301 15.46 -3.77 23.04
CA GLY A 301 16.01 -2.47 22.65
C GLY A 301 15.35 -1.87 21.40
N PRO A 302 15.47 -0.53 21.26
CA PRO A 302 14.96 0.17 20.09
C PRO A 302 15.65 -0.32 18.80
N TYR A 303 14.88 -0.45 17.71
CA TYR A 303 15.35 -0.80 16.37
C TYR A 303 15.99 -2.20 16.18
N VAL A 304 16.32 -2.92 17.27
CA VAL A 304 17.01 -4.24 17.19
C VAL A 304 16.12 -5.26 16.47
N GLN A 305 14.84 -5.35 16.86
CA GLN A 305 13.90 -6.26 16.24
C GLN A 305 13.58 -5.87 14.78
N MET A 306 13.46 -4.56 14.50
CA MET A 306 13.26 -4.07 13.12
C MET A 306 14.40 -4.51 12.20
N ASN A 307 15.66 -4.30 12.63
CA ASN A 307 16.83 -4.73 11.89
C ASN A 307 16.86 -6.25 11.68
N TYR A 308 16.50 -7.01 12.73
CA TYR A 308 16.45 -8.46 12.64
C TYR A 308 15.43 -8.94 11.59
N VAL A 309 14.19 -8.44 11.65
CA VAL A 309 13.13 -8.74 10.70
C VAL A 309 13.54 -8.33 9.27
N ALA A 310 14.03 -7.10 9.10
CA ALA A 310 14.46 -6.60 7.80
C ALA A 310 15.56 -7.48 7.18
N ASN A 311 16.54 -7.90 7.97
CA ASN A 311 17.62 -8.78 7.50
C ASN A 311 17.10 -10.18 7.09
N LEU A 312 16.19 -10.77 7.86
CA LEU A 312 15.62 -12.09 7.52
C LEU A 312 14.84 -12.02 6.21
N VAL A 313 13.91 -11.07 6.09
CA VAL A 313 13.06 -10.93 4.92
C VAL A 313 13.88 -10.51 3.68
N ALA A 314 14.88 -9.63 3.84
CA ALA A 314 15.77 -9.26 2.74
C ALA A 314 16.66 -10.43 2.29
N SER A 315 17.11 -11.27 3.21
CA SER A 315 17.90 -12.48 2.87
C SER A 315 17.05 -13.49 2.11
N GLU A 316 15.79 -13.69 2.51
CA GLU A 316 14.88 -14.56 1.76
C GLU A 316 14.55 -13.97 0.38
N ALA A 317 14.25 -12.67 0.29
CA ALA A 317 14.03 -12.00 -1.00
C ALA A 317 15.25 -12.09 -1.93
N TYR A 318 16.46 -11.91 -1.38
CA TYR A 318 17.69 -12.07 -2.15
C TYR A 318 17.87 -13.50 -2.68
N LYS A 319 17.62 -14.52 -1.85
CA LYS A 319 17.64 -15.93 -2.25
C LYS A 319 16.64 -16.21 -3.37
N VAL A 320 15.44 -15.64 -3.30
CA VAL A 320 14.44 -15.73 -4.38
C VAL A 320 14.99 -15.13 -5.66
N ILE A 321 15.56 -13.91 -5.60
CA ILE A 321 16.10 -13.19 -6.78
C ILE A 321 17.18 -14.00 -7.50
N GLN A 322 18.02 -14.74 -6.78
CA GLN A 322 19.06 -15.58 -7.40
C GLN A 322 18.50 -16.72 -8.28
N ASN A 323 17.22 -17.03 -8.16
CA ASN A 323 16.56 -18.11 -8.89
C ASN A 323 15.46 -17.61 -9.84
N ILE A 324 15.30 -16.30 -10.02
CA ILE A 324 14.30 -15.71 -10.92
C ILE A 324 14.72 -15.91 -12.38
N GLU A 325 13.77 -16.38 -13.20
CA GLU A 325 13.85 -16.34 -14.65
C GLU A 325 13.28 -15.01 -15.15
N TYR A 326 14.12 -14.21 -15.82
CA TYR A 326 13.73 -12.88 -16.32
C TYR A 326 13.14 -12.94 -17.72
N GLN A 327 12.02 -12.27 -17.91
CA GLN A 327 11.32 -12.12 -19.19
C GLN A 327 11.69 -10.76 -19.83
N ASP A 328 11.84 -10.79 -21.16
CA ASP A 328 12.18 -9.60 -21.96
C ASP A 328 10.97 -8.76 -22.37
N ASN A 329 9.82 -9.38 -22.56
CA ASN A 329 8.60 -8.73 -23.10
C ASN A 329 7.34 -9.23 -22.36
N PRO A 330 7.21 -8.95 -21.06
CA PRO A 330 6.01 -9.31 -20.31
C PRO A 330 4.82 -8.46 -20.81
N LYS A 331 3.62 -9.05 -20.89
CA LYS A 331 2.41 -8.27 -21.10
C LYS A 331 1.98 -7.63 -19.79
N LEU A 332 1.57 -6.35 -19.86
CA LEU A 332 1.09 -5.57 -18.73
C LEU A 332 -0.39 -5.26 -18.92
N SER A 333 -1.17 -5.41 -17.87
CA SER A 333 -2.56 -4.96 -17.87
C SER A 333 -3.02 -4.61 -16.45
N SER A 334 -4.07 -3.81 -16.35
CA SER A 334 -4.74 -3.45 -15.10
C SER A 334 -6.26 -3.43 -15.31
N ALA A 335 -6.97 -3.67 -14.23
CA ALA A 335 -8.40 -3.47 -14.14
C ALA A 335 -8.73 -2.82 -12.80
N GLN A 336 -9.70 -1.91 -12.80
CA GLN A 336 -10.18 -1.32 -11.56
C GLN A 336 -11.69 -1.21 -11.54
N LYS A 337 -12.24 -1.19 -10.34
CA LYS A 337 -13.66 -0.92 -10.11
C LYS A 337 -13.82 -0.08 -8.85
N GLU A 338 -14.62 0.96 -8.93
CA GLU A 338 -15.11 1.68 -7.78
C GLU A 338 -16.41 1.04 -7.31
N ILE A 339 -16.52 0.83 -5.99
CA ILE A 339 -17.70 0.20 -5.36
C ILE A 339 -18.07 0.97 -4.10
N SER A 340 -19.37 1.02 -3.78
CA SER A 340 -19.89 1.57 -2.54
C SER A 340 -20.06 0.44 -1.51
N ILE A 341 -19.54 0.66 -0.31
CA ILE A 341 -19.59 -0.29 0.82
C ILE A 341 -20.25 0.42 2.01
N GLY A 342 -21.18 -0.27 2.65
CA GLY A 342 -21.93 0.23 3.79
C GLY A 342 -21.06 0.52 5.01
N VAL A 343 -21.45 1.52 5.79
CA VAL A 343 -20.83 1.96 7.05
C VAL A 343 -21.66 1.49 8.24
N ARG A 344 -21.00 0.96 9.26
CA ARG A 344 -21.64 0.61 10.54
C ARG A 344 -21.82 1.88 11.38
N LEU A 345 -22.89 2.63 11.14
CA LEU A 345 -23.23 3.82 11.92
C LEU A 345 -23.70 3.46 13.34
N PRO A 346 -23.43 4.30 14.36
CA PRO A 346 -23.99 4.16 15.69
C PRO A 346 -25.50 4.54 15.71
N ASP A 347 -26.26 3.91 16.58
CA ASP A 347 -27.62 4.35 16.86
C ASP A 347 -27.67 5.54 17.87
N GLU A 348 -28.87 6.14 18.05
CA GLU A 348 -29.07 7.28 18.95
C GLU A 348 -28.68 6.98 20.42
N ALA A 349 -28.90 5.75 20.88
CA ALA A 349 -28.58 5.35 22.25
C ALA A 349 -27.05 5.22 22.43
N GLU A 350 -26.35 4.71 21.44
CA GLU A 350 -24.89 4.61 21.43
C GLU A 350 -24.24 6.00 21.37
N ILE A 351 -24.77 6.92 20.55
CA ILE A 351 -24.30 8.32 20.46
C ILE A 351 -24.48 9.01 21.82
N LYS A 352 -25.67 8.93 22.40
CA LYS A 352 -25.95 9.55 23.71
C LYS A 352 -25.04 9.01 24.80
N ARG A 353 -24.80 7.70 24.85
CA ARG A 353 -23.87 7.09 25.81
C ARG A 353 -22.45 7.62 25.59
N ALA A 354 -22.02 7.76 24.33
CA ALA A 354 -20.70 8.26 23.97
C ALA A 354 -20.54 9.73 24.39
N GLU A 355 -21.53 10.57 24.17
CA GLU A 355 -21.54 11.98 24.63
C GLU A 355 -21.42 12.09 26.15
N GLU A 356 -22.14 11.25 26.90
CA GLU A 356 -22.06 11.20 28.37
C GLU A 356 -20.64 10.83 28.85
N ILE A 357 -19.99 9.84 28.20
CA ILE A 357 -18.61 9.41 28.54
C ILE A 357 -17.63 10.55 28.24
N VAL A 358 -17.69 11.16 27.06
CA VAL A 358 -16.78 12.24 26.65
C VAL A 358 -16.97 13.50 27.51
N ALA A 359 -18.22 13.85 27.88
CA ALA A 359 -18.51 14.99 28.75
C ALA A 359 -17.93 14.83 30.17
N ASN A 360 -17.74 13.60 30.64
CA ASN A 360 -17.14 13.29 31.93
C ASN A 360 -15.62 13.05 31.88
N ALA A 361 -15.01 13.10 30.69
CA ALA A 361 -13.56 12.91 30.54
C ALA A 361 -12.76 14.08 31.11
N GLU A 362 -11.58 13.77 31.66
CA GLU A 362 -10.67 14.79 32.23
C GLU A 362 -9.83 15.47 31.14
N GLY A 363 -10.34 16.53 30.53
CA GLY A 363 -9.61 17.35 29.55
C GLY A 363 -9.89 16.92 28.10
N PRO A 364 -9.22 17.55 27.11
CA PRO A 364 -9.52 17.35 25.68
C PRO A 364 -9.03 16.01 25.15
N ASN A 365 -8.02 15.41 25.77
CA ASN A 365 -7.44 14.15 25.34
C ASN A 365 -8.07 12.97 26.10
N MET A 366 -8.62 12.04 25.38
CA MET A 366 -9.20 10.80 25.93
C MET A 366 -8.09 9.91 26.47
N LYS A 367 -8.19 9.48 27.73
CA LYS A 367 -7.13 8.71 28.42
C LYS A 367 -7.39 7.22 28.44
N THR A 368 -8.66 6.84 28.59
CA THR A 368 -9.06 5.43 28.66
C THR A 368 -9.54 4.92 27.31
N ARG A 369 -9.53 3.61 27.13
CA ARG A 369 -10.07 2.96 25.92
C ARG A 369 -11.54 3.33 25.70
N ASP A 370 -12.33 3.33 26.75
CA ASP A 370 -13.77 3.62 26.68
C ASP A 370 -14.03 5.07 26.24
N GLU A 371 -13.26 6.04 26.74
CA GLU A 371 -13.31 7.44 26.31
C GLU A 371 -12.92 7.61 24.85
N ILE A 372 -11.83 6.92 24.40
CA ILE A 372 -11.37 6.97 23.01
C ILE A 372 -12.43 6.43 22.06
N TYR A 373 -13.02 5.27 22.36
CA TYR A 373 -14.08 4.70 21.52
C TYR A 373 -15.41 5.46 21.61
N ALA A 374 -15.70 6.13 22.72
CA ALA A 374 -16.81 7.06 22.80
C ALA A 374 -16.60 8.26 21.85
N ARG A 375 -15.40 8.86 21.82
CA ARG A 375 -15.03 9.90 20.85
C ARG A 375 -15.15 9.39 19.42
N GLU A 376 -14.63 8.18 19.12
CA GLU A 376 -14.77 7.57 17.78
C GLU A 376 -16.23 7.32 17.39
N THR A 377 -17.10 6.94 18.34
CA THR A 377 -18.54 6.76 18.09
C THR A 377 -19.20 8.07 17.66
N ILE A 378 -18.88 9.19 18.32
CA ILE A 378 -19.37 10.51 17.94
C ILE A 378 -18.87 10.91 16.55
N LEU A 379 -17.57 10.72 16.26
CA LEU A 379 -16.99 11.08 14.97
C LEU A 379 -17.55 10.25 13.80
N ILE A 380 -17.86 8.99 14.01
CA ILE A 380 -18.45 8.12 12.97
C ILE A 380 -19.94 8.45 12.76
N SER A 381 -20.65 9.03 13.74
CA SER A 381 -22.05 9.41 13.54
C SER A 381 -22.25 10.43 12.41
N ASP A 382 -21.18 11.16 12.03
CA ASP A 382 -21.18 12.11 10.92
C ASP A 382 -20.77 11.46 9.57
N TYR A 383 -20.49 10.14 9.55
CA TYR A 383 -20.12 9.46 8.32
C TYR A 383 -21.34 9.20 7.43
N PRO A 384 -21.16 9.10 6.10
CA PRO A 384 -22.23 8.68 5.19
C PRO A 384 -22.64 7.22 5.42
N ASP A 385 -23.82 6.84 4.94
CA ASP A 385 -24.30 5.43 5.00
C ASP A 385 -23.40 4.46 4.22
N GLU A 386 -22.74 4.93 3.18
CA GLU A 386 -21.83 4.19 2.31
C GLU A 386 -20.58 5.02 2.00
N VAL A 387 -19.46 4.33 1.74
CA VAL A 387 -18.21 4.93 1.27
C VAL A 387 -17.77 4.29 -0.05
N ASP A 388 -17.24 5.11 -0.95
CA ASP A 388 -16.76 4.66 -2.25
C ASP A 388 -15.27 4.31 -2.19
N MET A 389 -14.91 3.11 -2.61
CA MET A 389 -13.53 2.64 -2.63
C MET A 389 -13.11 2.06 -3.98
N ILE A 390 -11.84 2.25 -4.33
CA ILE A 390 -11.25 1.72 -5.55
C ILE A 390 -10.58 0.38 -5.25
N LEU A 391 -11.02 -0.67 -5.94
CA LEU A 391 -10.35 -1.96 -5.99
C LEU A 391 -9.61 -2.09 -7.31
N GLN A 392 -8.39 -2.62 -7.29
CA GLN A 392 -7.59 -2.81 -8.50
C GLN A 392 -7.01 -4.21 -8.57
N ALA A 393 -6.82 -4.69 -9.80
CA ALA A 393 -6.02 -5.85 -10.12
C ALA A 393 -5.02 -5.48 -11.23
N PHE A 394 -3.82 -6.04 -11.14
CA PHE A 394 -2.75 -5.86 -12.12
C PHE A 394 -2.24 -7.22 -12.58
N ARG A 395 -1.83 -7.28 -13.85
CA ARG A 395 -1.16 -8.45 -14.41
C ARG A 395 0.18 -8.05 -15.00
N ILE A 396 1.22 -8.80 -14.67
CA ILE A 396 2.58 -8.68 -15.21
C ILE A 396 2.98 -10.07 -15.71
N GLY A 397 2.87 -10.32 -17.02
CA GLY A 397 3.03 -11.67 -17.55
C GLY A 397 2.01 -12.65 -16.93
N ASP A 398 2.48 -13.62 -16.15
CA ASP A 398 1.63 -14.60 -15.46
C ASP A 398 1.36 -14.22 -14.00
N LEU A 399 1.99 -13.18 -13.48
CA LEU A 399 1.79 -12.73 -12.10
C LEU A 399 0.57 -11.80 -12.02
N ALA A 400 -0.28 -12.00 -11.00
CA ALA A 400 -1.32 -11.06 -10.63
C ALA A 400 -1.04 -10.36 -9.30
N ILE A 401 -1.52 -9.11 -9.16
CA ILE A 401 -1.47 -8.33 -7.92
C ILE A 401 -2.86 -7.76 -7.68
N ALA A 402 -3.45 -8.05 -6.52
CA ALA A 402 -4.68 -7.41 -6.05
C ALA A 402 -4.33 -6.25 -5.11
N ALA A 403 -5.10 -5.16 -5.15
CA ALA A 403 -4.90 -3.97 -4.34
C ALA A 403 -6.20 -3.60 -3.61
N ILE A 404 -6.14 -3.51 -2.27
CA ILE A 404 -7.29 -3.30 -1.39
C ILE A 404 -7.00 -2.12 -0.44
N PRO A 405 -7.91 -1.14 -0.30
CA PRO A 405 -7.69 0.06 0.52
C PRO A 405 -8.00 -0.14 2.02
N CYS A 406 -7.64 -1.29 2.56
CA CYS A 406 -7.94 -1.69 3.94
C CYS A 406 -6.75 -2.36 4.61
N GLU A 407 -6.79 -2.49 5.93
CA GLU A 407 -5.96 -3.42 6.69
C GLU A 407 -6.58 -4.84 6.58
N VAL A 408 -6.17 -5.55 5.54
CA VAL A 408 -6.78 -6.81 5.12
C VAL A 408 -6.38 -7.96 6.03
N PHE A 409 -7.35 -8.73 6.52
CA PHE A 409 -7.07 -9.96 7.29
C PHE A 409 -6.44 -11.03 6.39
N VAL A 410 -5.51 -11.78 6.96
CA VAL A 410 -4.70 -12.78 6.23
C VAL A 410 -5.56 -13.85 5.54
N GLN A 411 -6.68 -14.25 6.15
CA GLN A 411 -7.60 -15.24 5.57
C GLN A 411 -8.12 -14.80 4.19
N ILE A 412 -8.34 -13.50 3.99
CA ILE A 412 -8.82 -12.94 2.71
C ILE A 412 -7.73 -13.06 1.65
N GLY A 413 -6.47 -12.72 1.98
CA GLY A 413 -5.34 -12.87 1.06
C GLY A 413 -5.10 -14.31 0.66
N LEU A 414 -5.16 -15.24 1.60
CA LEU A 414 -5.04 -16.68 1.31
C LEU A 414 -6.18 -17.17 0.40
N ASN A 415 -7.42 -16.72 0.64
CA ASN A 415 -8.55 -17.04 -0.23
C ASN A 415 -8.36 -16.52 -1.66
N LEU A 416 -7.87 -15.28 -1.81
CA LEU A 416 -7.55 -14.71 -3.13
C LEU A 416 -6.46 -15.52 -3.83
N LYS A 417 -5.37 -15.89 -3.15
CA LYS A 417 -4.30 -16.74 -3.70
C LYS A 417 -4.81 -18.10 -4.15
N GLU A 418 -5.66 -18.74 -3.33
CA GLU A 418 -6.19 -20.07 -3.61
C GLU A 418 -7.14 -20.08 -4.81
N ASN A 419 -8.02 -19.08 -4.93
CA ASN A 419 -9.14 -19.08 -5.86
C ASN A 419 -9.01 -18.11 -7.05
N SER A 420 -7.89 -17.38 -7.16
CA SER A 420 -7.61 -16.49 -8.30
C SER A 420 -7.60 -17.22 -9.63
N ALA A 421 -8.15 -16.56 -10.67
CA ALA A 421 -8.08 -17.00 -12.06
C ALA A 421 -6.67 -16.92 -12.66
N ILE A 422 -5.81 -16.06 -12.10
CA ILE A 422 -4.39 -15.90 -12.49
C ILE A 422 -3.52 -16.30 -11.30
N LYS A 423 -2.57 -17.17 -11.54
CA LYS A 423 -1.60 -17.64 -10.54
C LYS A 423 -0.19 -17.66 -11.15
N PRO A 424 0.79 -17.27 -10.36
CA PRO A 424 0.75 -16.86 -8.95
C PRO A 424 0.17 -15.46 -8.74
N MET A 425 -0.21 -15.12 -7.49
CA MET A 425 -0.66 -13.80 -7.12
C MET A 425 -0.31 -13.42 -5.67
N PHE A 426 -0.29 -12.12 -5.38
CA PHE A 426 -0.28 -11.59 -4.02
C PHE A 426 -1.19 -10.36 -3.88
N THR A 427 -1.46 -9.94 -2.64
CA THR A 427 -2.33 -8.81 -2.33
C THR A 427 -1.54 -7.70 -1.66
N ILE A 428 -1.74 -6.45 -2.10
CA ILE A 428 -1.22 -5.24 -1.44
C ILE A 428 -2.37 -4.59 -0.67
N SER A 429 -2.21 -4.48 0.63
CA SER A 429 -3.11 -3.77 1.55
C SER A 429 -2.87 -2.26 1.51
N LEU A 430 -3.80 -1.46 2.09
CA LEU A 430 -3.68 0.00 2.22
C LEU A 430 -3.43 0.72 0.88
N ALA A 431 -4.00 0.18 -0.18
CA ALA A 431 -3.82 0.66 -1.54
C ALA A 431 -4.98 1.55 -1.97
N ASN A 432 -4.66 2.73 -2.53
CA ASN A 432 -5.62 3.72 -3.05
C ASN A 432 -6.54 4.37 -2.00
N GLY A 433 -6.14 4.36 -0.74
CA GLY A 433 -6.88 4.96 0.37
C GLY A 433 -6.82 4.13 1.64
N TYR A 434 -7.61 4.54 2.64
CA TYR A 434 -7.75 3.86 3.91
C TYR A 434 -9.21 3.79 4.36
N PHE A 435 -9.73 2.58 4.53
CA PHE A 435 -11.10 2.31 4.98
C PHE A 435 -11.16 1.38 6.21
N GLY A 436 -10.08 1.37 6.99
CA GLY A 436 -9.98 0.61 8.23
C GLY A 436 -9.67 -0.87 8.03
N TYR A 437 -9.83 -1.64 9.10
CA TYR A 437 -9.69 -3.10 9.09
C TYR A 437 -10.74 -3.76 8.21
N LEU A 438 -10.34 -4.86 7.57
CA LEU A 438 -11.22 -5.72 6.79
C LEU A 438 -11.24 -7.14 7.37
N PRO A 439 -11.98 -7.38 8.47
CA PRO A 439 -12.23 -8.72 8.99
C PRO A 439 -13.29 -9.44 8.16
N THR A 440 -13.36 -10.77 8.26
CA THR A 440 -14.49 -11.56 7.69
C THR A 440 -15.70 -11.50 8.61
N PRO A 441 -16.92 -11.87 8.13
CA PRO A 441 -18.12 -11.96 8.98
C PRO A 441 -17.92 -12.84 10.23
N GLN A 442 -17.16 -13.93 10.09
CA GLN A 442 -16.82 -14.78 11.22
C GLN A 442 -15.98 -14.05 12.29
N HIS A 443 -14.99 -13.26 11.87
CA HIS A 443 -14.19 -12.49 12.80
C HIS A 443 -15.00 -11.39 13.50
N HIS A 444 -15.98 -10.80 12.83
CA HIS A 444 -16.95 -9.89 13.46
C HIS A 444 -17.76 -10.58 14.54
N SER A 445 -18.20 -11.83 14.31
CA SER A 445 -18.97 -12.60 15.30
C SER A 445 -18.18 -12.96 16.57
N TRP A 446 -16.84 -12.99 16.49
CA TRP A 446 -15.96 -13.26 17.63
C TRP A 446 -15.59 -11.99 18.40
N GLY A 447 -15.76 -10.81 17.79
CA GLY A 447 -15.35 -9.53 18.38
C GLY A 447 -13.82 -9.32 18.33
N GLY A 448 -13.34 -8.47 19.21
CA GLY A 448 -11.92 -8.06 19.32
C GLY A 448 -11.63 -6.74 18.62
N TYR A 449 -10.50 -6.16 18.96
CA TYR A 449 -10.06 -4.80 18.59
C TYR A 449 -10.33 -4.42 17.14
N GLU A 450 -9.97 -5.28 16.21
CA GLU A 450 -10.06 -5.02 14.77
C GLU A 450 -11.50 -5.00 14.23
N THR A 451 -12.48 -5.39 15.08
CA THR A 451 -13.91 -5.36 14.74
C THR A 451 -14.68 -4.26 15.49
N TRP A 452 -14.04 -3.60 16.48
CA TRP A 452 -14.65 -2.53 17.25
C TRP A 452 -14.86 -1.30 16.38
N ARG A 453 -16.10 -0.79 16.36
CA ARG A 453 -16.45 0.36 15.52
C ARG A 453 -15.66 1.60 15.91
N ALA A 454 -14.83 2.07 14.99
CA ALA A 454 -14.00 3.25 15.06
C ALA A 454 -13.61 3.65 13.63
N ARG A 455 -13.02 4.83 13.43
CA ARG A 455 -12.49 5.23 12.11
C ARG A 455 -11.44 4.24 11.58
N SER A 456 -10.91 3.37 12.43
CA SER A 456 -10.07 2.23 12.06
C SER A 456 -10.83 0.95 11.73
N SER A 457 -12.17 0.88 11.91
CA SER A 457 -12.98 -0.31 11.61
C SER A 457 -14.46 0.06 11.52
N PHE A 458 -14.92 0.52 10.38
CA PHE A 458 -16.28 1.04 10.22
C PHE A 458 -17.09 0.39 9.10
N LEU A 459 -16.48 -0.40 8.24
CA LEU A 459 -17.18 -1.05 7.13
C LEU A 459 -18.21 -2.07 7.61
N GLU A 460 -19.24 -2.28 6.81
CA GLU A 460 -20.29 -3.29 7.08
C GLU A 460 -19.70 -4.70 7.27
N VAL A 461 -20.42 -5.56 7.96
CA VAL A 461 -19.94 -6.91 8.33
C VAL A 461 -19.54 -7.76 7.12
N ASN A 462 -20.28 -7.65 6.01
CA ASN A 462 -20.06 -8.44 4.79
C ASN A 462 -19.12 -7.76 3.78
N ALA A 463 -18.44 -6.65 4.15
CA ALA A 463 -17.56 -5.90 3.26
C ALA A 463 -16.49 -6.78 2.59
N SER A 464 -15.88 -7.70 3.36
CA SER A 464 -14.84 -8.60 2.83
C SER A 464 -15.35 -9.54 1.73
N GLU A 465 -16.59 -10.01 1.81
CA GLU A 465 -17.19 -10.87 0.80
C GLU A 465 -17.45 -10.09 -0.49
N LYS A 466 -18.05 -8.89 -0.39
CA LYS A 466 -18.29 -8.00 -1.54
C LYS A 466 -17.00 -7.60 -2.25
N ILE A 467 -15.96 -7.20 -1.48
CA ILE A 467 -14.65 -6.83 -2.02
C ILE A 467 -13.99 -8.01 -2.74
N THR A 468 -14.02 -9.19 -2.14
CA THR A 468 -13.40 -10.39 -2.71
C THR A 468 -14.10 -10.82 -4.00
N GLU A 469 -15.43 -10.78 -4.07
CA GLU A 469 -16.21 -11.08 -5.27
C GLU A 469 -15.82 -10.14 -6.44
N VAL A 470 -15.72 -8.84 -6.17
CA VAL A 470 -15.31 -7.86 -7.19
C VAL A 470 -13.89 -8.13 -7.68
N LEU A 471 -12.96 -8.43 -6.77
CA LEU A 471 -11.58 -8.74 -7.15
C LEU A 471 -11.45 -10.01 -7.99
N PHE A 472 -12.23 -11.06 -7.70
CA PHE A 472 -12.28 -12.24 -8.58
C PHE A 472 -12.77 -11.88 -9.98
N GLY A 473 -13.77 -11.00 -10.10
CA GLY A 473 -14.21 -10.48 -11.41
C GLY A 473 -13.09 -9.75 -12.16
N LEU A 474 -12.39 -8.80 -11.48
CA LEU A 474 -11.28 -8.07 -12.09
C LEU A 474 -10.12 -8.99 -12.52
N LEU A 475 -9.81 -10.01 -11.72
CA LEU A 475 -8.78 -10.99 -12.04
C LEU A 475 -9.18 -11.91 -13.22
N GLU A 476 -10.47 -12.24 -13.37
CA GLU A 476 -10.96 -12.98 -14.53
C GLU A 476 -10.90 -12.13 -15.80
N ASP A 477 -11.23 -10.83 -15.72
CA ASP A 477 -11.15 -9.89 -16.85
C ASP A 477 -9.71 -9.69 -17.37
N LEU A 478 -8.69 -9.93 -16.52
CA LEU A 478 -7.27 -9.83 -16.88
C LEU A 478 -6.67 -11.15 -17.41
N LYS A 479 -7.38 -12.26 -17.38
CA LYS A 479 -6.89 -13.58 -17.81
C LYS A 479 -6.69 -13.66 -19.33
#